data_1f85b14a889752e79335c2a36dc39d3f
#
_entry.id   1f85b14a889752e79335c2a36dc39d3f
#
_cell.length_a   1.000
_cell.length_b   1.000
_cell.length_c   1.000
_cell.angle_alpha   90.00
_cell.angle_beta   90.00
_cell.angle_gamma   90.00
#
_symmetry.space_group_name_H-M   'P 1'
#
loop_
_entity.id
_entity.type
_entity.pdbx_description
1 polymer ?
#
loop_
_entity_poly.entity_id
_entity_poly.type
_entity_poly.pdbx_seq_one_letter_code
_entity_poly.pdbx_strand_id
1 'polypeptide(L)'
;MRDRRSAGRYLVIFIIIVAVLVNGVFVSRYLRYQGETARLREGMTNAQRERADAVVTTERHRLRVELELIRRQARGDRDLHLAVNVDSGRMVLERDGVVLREMSVRLGPDRVPGARGDSVVISMETLGERTVERVLKAGDSWEVPASAFEARGLPVPEDRRIRGALGGEAIVLTEGTVLYAVPENGPLADTSFVLPGSVQVPSSDLKALASNIKPGMSVYFYR
;
A
#
# COMPACT_ATOMS: atom_id res chain seq x y z
N MET A 1 11.86 -50.91 0.18
CA MET A 1 12.42 -49.53 0.33
C MET A 1 12.59 -48.77 -1.00
N ARG A 2 11.99 -49.19 -2.10
CA ARG A 2 12.21 -48.63 -3.46
C ARG A 2 11.11 -47.67 -3.94
N ASP A 3 9.96 -47.56 -3.27
CA ASP A 3 8.79 -46.80 -3.77
C ASP A 3 8.73 -45.30 -3.38
N ARG A 4 9.44 -44.87 -2.33
CA ARG A 4 9.40 -43.48 -1.91
C ARG A 4 10.16 -42.52 -2.84
N ARG A 5 11.13 -42.99 -3.61
CA ARG A 5 11.93 -42.14 -4.53
C ARG A 5 11.19 -41.83 -5.84
N SER A 6 10.28 -42.70 -6.27
CA SER A 6 9.46 -42.50 -7.46
C SER A 6 8.34 -41.50 -7.20
N ALA A 7 7.66 -41.54 -6.06
CA ALA A 7 6.60 -40.61 -5.67
C ALA A 7 7.11 -39.14 -5.61
N GLY A 8 8.31 -38.91 -5.08
CA GLY A 8 8.89 -37.58 -5.04
C GLY A 8 9.19 -36.98 -6.44
N ARG A 9 9.63 -37.82 -7.38
CA ARG A 9 9.87 -37.39 -8.77
C ARG A 9 8.56 -36.99 -9.48
N TYR A 10 7.49 -37.77 -9.31
CA TYR A 10 6.18 -37.43 -9.88
C TYR A 10 5.58 -36.17 -9.27
N LEU A 11 5.76 -35.93 -7.97
CA LEU A 11 5.35 -34.69 -7.31
C LEU A 11 6.08 -33.47 -7.90
N VAL A 12 7.38 -33.54 -8.06
CA VAL A 12 8.17 -32.45 -8.65
C VAL A 12 7.76 -32.17 -10.10
N ILE A 13 7.55 -33.23 -10.90
CA ILE A 13 7.07 -33.08 -12.28
C ILE A 13 5.68 -32.43 -12.30
N PHE A 14 4.78 -32.84 -11.41
CA PHE A 14 3.44 -32.26 -11.29
C PHE A 14 3.51 -30.76 -10.94
N ILE A 15 4.34 -30.36 -9.98
CA ILE A 15 4.54 -28.95 -9.61
C ILE A 15 5.06 -28.13 -10.79
N ILE A 16 6.03 -28.67 -11.54
CA ILE A 16 6.56 -28.01 -12.75
C ILE A 16 5.47 -27.82 -13.80
N ILE A 17 4.66 -28.83 -14.05
CA ILE A 17 3.56 -28.76 -15.02
C ILE A 17 2.54 -27.70 -14.58
N VAL A 18 2.15 -27.67 -13.31
CA VAL A 18 1.22 -26.66 -12.78
C VAL A 18 1.84 -25.24 -12.91
N ALA A 19 3.11 -25.06 -12.58
CA ALA A 19 3.79 -23.80 -12.73
C ALA A 19 3.83 -23.31 -14.20
N VAL A 20 4.09 -24.21 -15.14
CA VAL A 20 4.07 -23.90 -16.59
C VAL A 20 2.67 -23.53 -17.05
N LEU A 21 1.63 -24.24 -16.60
CA LEU A 21 0.24 -23.93 -16.94
C LEU A 21 -0.18 -22.56 -16.40
N VAL A 22 0.14 -22.25 -15.13
CA VAL A 22 -0.15 -20.96 -14.52
C VAL A 22 0.55 -19.83 -15.28
N ASN A 23 1.85 -19.99 -15.58
CA ASN A 23 2.57 -19.01 -16.38
C ASN A 23 1.97 -18.87 -17.80
N GLY A 24 1.58 -19.95 -18.43
CA GLY A 24 0.92 -19.93 -19.73
C GLY A 24 -0.39 -19.13 -19.71
N VAL A 25 -1.19 -19.26 -18.66
CA VAL A 25 -2.42 -18.45 -18.47
C VAL A 25 -2.09 -16.98 -18.28
N PHE A 26 -1.09 -16.64 -17.48
CA PHE A 26 -0.65 -15.24 -17.29
C PHE A 26 -0.15 -14.62 -18.60
N VAL A 27 0.70 -15.32 -19.34
CA VAL A 27 1.20 -14.85 -20.64
C VAL A 27 0.05 -14.69 -21.64
N SER A 28 -0.89 -15.62 -21.69
CA SER A 28 -2.04 -15.52 -22.60
C SER A 28 -2.96 -14.34 -22.26
N ARG A 29 -3.19 -14.10 -20.96
CA ARG A 29 -3.92 -12.90 -20.50
C ARG A 29 -3.17 -11.61 -20.85
N TYR A 30 -1.87 -11.57 -20.59
CA TYR A 30 -1.05 -10.40 -20.92
C TYR A 30 -1.08 -10.08 -22.43
N LEU A 31 -0.94 -11.11 -23.28
CA LEU A 31 -1.02 -10.95 -24.75
C LEU A 31 -2.42 -10.50 -25.21
N ARG A 32 -3.49 -10.97 -24.58
CA ARG A 32 -4.86 -10.51 -24.87
C ARG A 32 -5.04 -9.03 -24.53
N TYR A 33 -4.59 -8.58 -23.37
CA TYR A 33 -4.64 -7.16 -22.98
C TYR A 33 -3.84 -6.28 -23.93
N GLN A 34 -2.66 -6.73 -24.36
CA GLN A 34 -1.88 -6.01 -25.37
C GLN A 34 -2.60 -5.97 -26.74
N GLY A 35 -3.23 -7.06 -27.13
CA GLY A 35 -4.00 -7.13 -28.38
C GLY A 35 -5.25 -6.24 -28.36
N GLU A 36 -5.97 -6.14 -27.25
CA GLU A 36 -7.13 -5.25 -27.10
C GLU A 36 -6.74 -3.77 -27.15
N THR A 37 -5.66 -3.38 -26.47
CA THR A 37 -5.15 -2.00 -26.53
C THR A 37 -4.64 -1.63 -27.91
N ALA A 38 -4.02 -2.57 -28.63
CA ALA A 38 -3.60 -2.36 -30.01
C ALA A 38 -4.80 -2.19 -30.94
N ARG A 39 -5.83 -3.04 -30.83
CA ARG A 39 -7.07 -2.95 -31.63
C ARG A 39 -7.83 -1.64 -31.36
N LEU A 40 -7.93 -1.20 -30.11
CA LEU A 40 -8.54 0.07 -29.77
C LEU A 40 -7.77 1.25 -30.40
N ARG A 41 -6.44 1.19 -30.42
CA ARG A 41 -5.60 2.20 -31.08
C ARG A 41 -5.72 2.16 -32.60
N GLU A 42 -5.85 0.98 -33.20
CA GLU A 42 -6.06 0.86 -34.67
C GLU A 42 -7.42 1.44 -35.12
N GLY A 43 -8.48 1.33 -34.29
CA GLY A 43 -9.79 1.92 -34.56
C GLY A 43 -9.86 3.44 -34.38
N MET A 44 -8.85 4.08 -33.80
CA MET A 44 -8.82 5.53 -33.62
C MET A 44 -8.25 6.24 -34.83
N THR A 45 -8.88 7.33 -35.23
CA THR A 45 -8.28 8.24 -36.21
C THR A 45 -7.03 8.90 -35.70
N ASN A 46 -6.10 9.31 -36.56
CA ASN A 46 -4.83 9.95 -36.11
C ASN A 46 -5.09 11.15 -35.18
N ALA A 47 -6.12 11.95 -35.47
CA ALA A 47 -6.52 13.08 -34.64
C ALA A 47 -7.01 12.66 -33.23
N GLN A 48 -7.67 11.51 -33.13
CA GLN A 48 -8.12 10.98 -31.84
C GLN A 48 -6.94 10.44 -31.01
N ARG A 49 -5.96 9.79 -31.69
CA ARG A 49 -4.72 9.33 -31.02
C ARG A 49 -3.92 10.50 -30.49
N GLU A 50 -3.72 11.53 -31.29
CA GLU A 50 -3.00 12.73 -30.90
C GLU A 50 -3.65 13.44 -29.71
N ARG A 51 -4.98 13.54 -29.69
CA ARG A 51 -5.73 14.08 -28.55
C ARG A 51 -5.60 13.22 -27.31
N ALA A 52 -5.69 11.90 -27.42
CA ALA A 52 -5.52 10.98 -26.30
C ALA A 52 -4.09 11.07 -25.72
N ASP A 53 -3.07 11.10 -26.57
CA ASP A 53 -1.68 11.24 -26.16
C ASP A 53 -1.40 12.61 -25.52
N ALA A 54 -2.01 13.69 -26.05
CA ALA A 54 -1.92 15.02 -25.47
C ALA A 54 -2.56 15.08 -24.07
N VAL A 55 -3.72 14.48 -23.85
CA VAL A 55 -4.39 14.39 -22.56
C VAL A 55 -3.51 13.62 -21.56
N VAL A 56 -3.01 12.44 -21.94
CA VAL A 56 -2.13 11.62 -21.08
C VAL A 56 -0.86 12.39 -20.72
N THR A 57 -0.28 13.10 -21.68
CA THR A 57 0.95 13.89 -21.43
C THR A 57 0.68 15.06 -20.50
N THR A 58 -0.45 15.74 -20.65
CA THR A 58 -0.86 16.86 -19.79
C THR A 58 -1.12 16.39 -18.37
N GLU A 59 -1.82 15.27 -18.17
CA GLU A 59 -2.06 14.70 -16.85
C GLU A 59 -0.76 14.24 -16.16
N ARG A 60 0.15 13.61 -16.90
CA ARG A 60 1.47 13.25 -16.37
C ARG A 60 2.28 14.48 -15.96
N HIS A 61 2.19 15.55 -16.73
CA HIS A 61 2.89 16.78 -16.39
C HIS A 61 2.30 17.44 -15.14
N ARG A 62 0.97 17.51 -15.06
CA ARG A 62 0.24 18.02 -13.89
C ARG A 62 0.63 17.24 -12.62
N LEU A 63 0.55 15.91 -12.66
CA LEU A 63 0.95 15.07 -11.53
C LEU A 63 2.42 15.29 -11.12
N ARG A 64 3.32 15.45 -12.07
CA ARG A 64 4.74 15.75 -11.77
C ARG A 64 4.92 17.09 -11.08
N VAL A 65 4.21 18.12 -11.53
CA VAL A 65 4.26 19.46 -10.90
C VAL A 65 3.69 19.40 -9.48
N GLU A 66 2.58 18.70 -9.29
CA GLU A 66 1.96 18.51 -7.98
C GLU A 66 2.88 17.78 -7.01
N LEU A 67 3.54 16.71 -7.45
CA LEU A 67 4.55 15.98 -6.68
C LEU A 67 5.72 16.86 -6.25
N GLU A 68 6.23 17.68 -7.18
CA GLU A 68 7.33 18.59 -6.87
C GLU A 68 6.89 19.68 -5.88
N LEU A 69 5.63 20.13 -5.97
CA LEU A 69 5.07 21.09 -5.03
C LEU A 69 5.00 20.50 -3.61
N ILE A 70 4.47 19.29 -3.45
CA ILE A 70 4.40 18.59 -2.16
C ILE A 70 5.80 18.39 -1.57
N ARG A 71 6.76 17.98 -2.40
CA ARG A 71 8.16 17.83 -1.99
C ARG A 71 8.79 19.14 -1.52
N ARG A 72 8.49 20.26 -2.21
CA ARG A 72 8.94 21.58 -1.79
C ARG A 72 8.25 22.05 -0.52
N GLN A 73 6.96 21.75 -0.37
CA GLN A 73 6.20 22.07 0.83
C GLN A 73 6.77 21.33 2.04
N ALA A 74 7.01 20.03 1.93
CA ALA A 74 7.64 19.24 3.00
C ALA A 74 9.01 19.82 3.40
N ARG A 75 9.86 20.15 2.43
CA ARG A 75 11.17 20.77 2.72
C ARG A 75 11.11 22.18 3.29
N GLY A 76 10.03 22.90 3.06
CA GLY A 76 9.81 24.26 3.56
C GLY A 76 9.16 24.30 4.93
N ASP A 77 8.63 23.17 5.40
CA ASP A 77 8.01 23.07 6.71
C ASP A 77 9.08 23.13 7.81
N ARG A 78 8.97 24.12 8.71
CA ARG A 78 9.86 24.27 9.85
C ARG A 78 9.40 23.54 11.09
N ASP A 79 8.13 23.16 11.11
CA ASP A 79 7.57 22.39 12.20
C ASP A 79 8.00 20.93 12.13
N LEU A 80 7.82 20.23 13.23
CA LEU A 80 8.06 18.80 13.27
C LEU A 80 7.03 18.08 12.38
N HIS A 81 7.48 17.35 11.39
CA HIS A 81 6.62 16.63 10.46
C HIS A 81 7.22 15.27 10.08
N LEU A 82 6.38 14.41 9.50
CA LEU A 82 6.81 13.17 8.85
C LEU A 82 6.81 13.36 7.33
N ALA A 83 7.81 12.79 6.67
CA ALA A 83 7.86 12.73 5.22
C ALA A 83 8.09 11.29 4.77
N VAL A 84 7.18 10.75 3.95
CA VAL A 84 7.15 9.36 3.50
C VAL A 84 7.39 9.32 2.01
N ASN A 85 8.51 8.72 1.60
CA ASN A 85 8.76 8.43 0.19
C ASN A 85 8.15 7.06 -0.14
N VAL A 86 7.12 7.06 -0.98
CA VAL A 86 6.34 5.85 -1.28
C VAL A 86 7.07 4.86 -2.20
N ASP A 87 7.98 5.34 -3.06
CA ASP A 87 8.72 4.48 -3.98
C ASP A 87 9.85 3.72 -3.28
N SER A 88 10.54 4.40 -2.35
CA SER A 88 11.67 3.80 -1.61
C SER A 88 11.28 3.12 -0.32
N GLY A 89 10.05 3.32 0.18
CA GLY A 89 9.64 2.83 1.48
C GLY A 89 10.44 3.46 2.63
N ARG A 90 10.81 4.73 2.50
CA ARG A 90 11.54 5.49 3.52
C ARG A 90 10.64 6.52 4.15
N MET A 91 10.67 6.60 5.47
CA MET A 91 9.98 7.61 6.25
C MET A 91 11.00 8.35 7.09
N VAL A 92 10.91 9.66 7.13
CA VAL A 92 11.78 10.52 7.94
C VAL A 92 10.95 11.40 8.87
N LEU A 93 11.44 11.58 10.08
CA LEU A 93 10.98 12.60 11.00
C LEU A 93 11.91 13.81 10.83
N GLU A 94 11.35 14.94 10.46
CA GLU A 94 12.11 16.14 10.10
C GLU A 94 11.60 17.36 10.84
N ARG A 95 12.49 18.28 11.14
CA ARG A 95 12.19 19.60 11.68
C ARG A 95 13.17 20.63 11.13
N ASP A 96 12.65 21.71 10.59
CA ASP A 96 13.46 22.83 10.05
C ASP A 96 14.54 22.37 9.05
N GLY A 97 14.18 21.41 8.18
CA GLY A 97 15.07 20.82 7.18
C GLY A 97 16.12 19.83 7.75
N VAL A 98 16.07 19.53 9.04
CA VAL A 98 16.98 18.57 9.68
C VAL A 98 16.28 17.23 9.90
N VAL A 99 16.84 16.17 9.34
CA VAL A 99 16.37 14.80 9.58
C VAL A 99 16.76 14.36 10.98
N LEU A 100 15.77 14.16 11.84
CA LEU A 100 15.94 13.70 13.20
C LEU A 100 15.99 12.16 13.30
N ARG A 101 15.22 11.49 12.45
CA ARG A 101 15.17 10.04 12.38
C ARG A 101 14.78 9.58 10.99
N GLU A 102 15.41 8.53 10.54
CA GLU A 102 15.08 7.83 9.31
C GLU A 102 14.66 6.38 9.62
N MET A 103 13.63 5.91 8.91
CA MET A 103 13.01 4.61 9.14
C MET A 103 12.67 3.96 7.80
N SER A 104 12.82 2.64 7.73
CA SER A 104 12.30 1.86 6.61
C SER A 104 10.88 1.41 6.92
N VAL A 105 9.96 1.66 6.01
CA VAL A 105 8.54 1.34 6.16
C VAL A 105 8.03 0.52 4.98
N ARG A 106 6.92 -0.18 5.19
CA ARG A 106 6.23 -0.91 4.13
C ARG A 106 4.87 -0.26 3.90
N LEU A 107 4.58 0.02 2.65
CA LEU A 107 3.29 0.59 2.28
C LEU A 107 2.33 -0.52 1.87
N GLY A 108 1.08 -0.37 2.26
CA GLY A 108 0.00 -1.24 1.82
C GLY A 108 -0.36 -0.99 0.36
N PRO A 109 -0.97 -1.96 -0.31
CA PRO A 109 -1.40 -1.81 -1.69
C PRO A 109 -2.50 -0.77 -1.84
N ASP A 110 -2.50 -0.08 -2.98
CA ASP A 110 -3.55 0.89 -3.33
C ASP A 110 -4.86 0.20 -3.74
N ARG A 111 -4.79 -1.07 -4.14
CA ARG A 111 -5.92 -1.84 -4.64
C ARG A 111 -6.07 -3.14 -3.87
N VAL A 112 -7.28 -3.42 -3.42
CA VAL A 112 -7.63 -4.72 -2.85
C VAL A 112 -8.52 -5.45 -3.86
N PRO A 113 -8.23 -6.70 -4.21
CA PRO A 113 -9.18 -7.53 -4.96
C PRO A 113 -10.47 -7.65 -4.14
N GLY A 114 -11.59 -7.20 -4.68
CA GLY A 114 -12.90 -7.43 -4.06
C GLY A 114 -13.29 -8.90 -4.13
N ALA A 115 -14.15 -9.33 -3.23
CA ALA A 115 -14.66 -10.72 -3.15
C ALA A 115 -15.35 -11.21 -4.44
N ARG A 116 -15.69 -10.31 -5.36
CA ARG A 116 -16.28 -10.60 -6.69
C ARG A 116 -15.32 -10.38 -7.87
N GLY A 117 -14.02 -10.25 -7.61
CA GLY A 117 -13.03 -9.99 -8.65
C GLY A 117 -12.96 -8.53 -9.13
N ASP A 118 -13.80 -7.64 -8.63
CA ASP A 118 -13.68 -6.21 -8.86
C ASP A 118 -12.60 -5.64 -7.93
N SER A 119 -11.67 -4.90 -8.50
CA SER A 119 -10.65 -4.18 -7.73
C SER A 119 -11.33 -3.02 -7.01
N VAL A 120 -11.50 -3.13 -5.70
CA VAL A 120 -11.87 -1.98 -4.88
C VAL A 120 -10.64 -1.09 -4.79
N VAL A 121 -10.71 0.06 -5.42
CA VAL A 121 -9.73 1.13 -5.20
C VAL A 121 -10.02 1.66 -3.81
N ILE A 122 -9.25 1.20 -2.81
CA ILE A 122 -9.14 1.98 -1.59
C ILE A 122 -8.21 3.11 -2.01
N SER A 123 -8.81 4.26 -2.25
CA SER A 123 -8.08 5.46 -2.60
C SER A 123 -7.13 5.79 -1.45
N MET A 124 -5.93 5.22 -1.50
CA MET A 124 -4.81 6.07 -1.21
C MET A 124 -4.62 6.88 -2.48
N GLU A 125 -5.11 8.07 -2.53
CA GLU A 125 -4.35 9.10 -3.19
C GLU A 125 -3.06 9.16 -2.41
N THR A 126 -2.09 8.35 -2.80
CA THR A 126 -0.89 7.99 -2.05
C THR A 126 0.04 9.17 -1.87
N LEU A 127 -0.33 10.30 -2.43
CA LEU A 127 0.49 11.49 -2.51
C LEU A 127 -0.29 12.65 -1.93
N GLY A 128 0.37 13.48 -1.17
CA GLY A 128 -0.23 14.65 -0.58
C GLY A 128 0.14 14.84 0.88
N GLU A 129 -0.41 15.88 1.46
CA GLU A 129 -0.32 16.16 2.88
C GLU A 129 -1.50 15.53 3.61
N ARG A 130 -1.21 14.89 4.73
CA ARG A 130 -2.19 14.40 5.70
C ARG A 130 -1.85 14.93 7.08
N THR A 131 -2.82 14.90 7.97
CA THR A 131 -2.63 15.40 9.32
C THR A 131 -2.88 14.27 10.30
N VAL A 132 -2.09 14.23 11.37
CA VAL A 132 -2.33 13.31 12.48
C VAL A 132 -3.64 13.66 13.17
N GLU A 133 -4.60 12.74 13.16
CA GLU A 133 -5.87 12.91 13.90
C GLU A 133 -5.72 12.48 15.36
N ARG A 134 -5.11 11.30 15.57
CA ARG A 134 -4.94 10.74 16.91
C ARG A 134 -3.83 9.70 16.95
N VAL A 135 -3.28 9.52 18.15
CA VAL A 135 -2.33 8.45 18.46
C VAL A 135 -3.07 7.41 19.33
N LEU A 136 -3.12 6.18 18.87
CA LEU A 136 -3.70 5.05 19.60
C LEU A 136 -2.62 4.36 20.43
N LYS A 137 -3.03 3.82 21.59
CA LYS A 137 -2.19 3.05 22.50
C LYS A 137 -2.55 1.56 22.44
N ALA A 138 -1.72 0.70 23.00
CA ALA A 138 -1.89 -0.75 22.99
C ALA A 138 -3.25 -1.28 23.51
N GLY A 139 -3.97 -0.48 24.29
CA GLY A 139 -5.27 -0.86 24.84
C GLY A 139 -6.48 -0.34 24.04
N ASP A 140 -6.24 0.50 23.05
CA ASP A 140 -7.31 1.13 22.30
C ASP A 140 -7.93 0.15 21.29
N SER A 141 -9.23 0.34 21.05
CA SER A 141 -9.95 -0.43 20.04
C SER A 141 -9.94 0.30 18.70
N TRP A 142 -9.76 -0.44 17.64
CA TRP A 142 -9.84 0.06 16.29
C TRP A 142 -10.75 -0.82 15.43
N GLU A 143 -11.54 -0.19 14.55
CA GLU A 143 -12.41 -0.91 13.66
C GLU A 143 -11.65 -1.35 12.41
N VAL A 144 -11.37 -2.65 12.31
CA VAL A 144 -10.66 -3.24 11.18
C VAL A 144 -11.57 -3.19 9.94
N PRO A 145 -11.13 -2.63 8.81
CA PRO A 145 -11.91 -2.61 7.58
C PRO A 145 -12.28 -4.03 7.12
N ALA A 146 -13.48 -4.20 6.57
CA ALA A 146 -13.92 -5.49 6.02
C ALA A 146 -12.92 -6.02 4.97
N SER A 147 -12.41 -5.12 4.13
CA SER A 147 -11.41 -5.42 3.11
C SER A 147 -10.12 -6.05 3.64
N ALA A 148 -9.75 -5.81 4.90
CA ALA A 148 -8.58 -6.44 5.51
C ALA A 148 -8.82 -7.94 5.77
N PHE A 149 -10.04 -8.32 6.13
CA PHE A 149 -10.44 -9.73 6.27
C PHE A 149 -10.56 -10.40 4.90
N GLU A 150 -11.21 -9.75 3.94
CA GLU A 150 -11.41 -10.24 2.59
C GLU A 150 -10.08 -10.48 1.86
N ALA A 151 -9.14 -9.54 1.95
CA ALA A 151 -7.82 -9.66 1.35
C ALA A 151 -7.03 -10.88 1.88
N ARG A 152 -7.35 -11.34 3.09
CA ARG A 152 -6.74 -12.51 3.73
C ARG A 152 -7.59 -13.78 3.62
N GLY A 153 -8.73 -13.73 2.94
CA GLY A 153 -9.66 -14.85 2.86
C GLY A 153 -10.28 -15.24 4.21
N LEU A 154 -10.34 -14.31 5.17
CA LEU A 154 -10.94 -14.52 6.47
C LEU A 154 -12.42 -14.12 6.44
N PRO A 155 -13.29 -14.78 7.22
CA PRO A 155 -14.68 -14.34 7.35
C PRO A 155 -14.72 -12.97 8.00
N VAL A 156 -15.57 -12.08 7.46
CA VAL A 156 -15.77 -10.74 8.01
C VAL A 156 -16.74 -10.84 9.19
N PRO A 157 -16.32 -10.55 10.44
CA PRO A 157 -17.21 -10.58 11.59
C PRO A 157 -18.16 -9.38 11.58
N GLU A 158 -19.31 -9.52 12.25
CA GLU A 158 -20.26 -8.41 12.44
C GLU A 158 -19.63 -7.27 13.28
N ASP A 159 -18.98 -7.63 14.38
CA ASP A 159 -18.18 -6.67 15.17
C ASP A 159 -16.72 -6.75 14.75
N ARG A 160 -16.27 -5.68 14.09
CA ARG A 160 -14.90 -5.51 13.59
C ARG A 160 -14.05 -4.63 14.51
N ARG A 161 -14.62 -4.19 15.64
CA ARG A 161 -13.90 -3.37 16.62
C ARG A 161 -13.07 -4.24 17.53
N ILE A 162 -11.78 -4.32 17.23
CA ILE A 162 -10.83 -5.19 17.89
C ILE A 162 -9.89 -4.36 18.77
N ARG A 163 -9.76 -4.76 20.02
CA ARG A 163 -8.84 -4.14 20.96
C ARG A 163 -7.40 -4.54 20.59
N GLY A 164 -6.49 -3.56 20.51
CA GLY A 164 -5.09 -3.80 20.14
C GLY A 164 -4.89 -4.28 18.69
N ALA A 165 -5.85 -4.09 17.80
CA ALA A 165 -5.79 -4.55 16.41
C ALA A 165 -4.56 -4.04 15.64
N LEU A 166 -4.04 -2.88 16.01
CA LEU A 166 -2.90 -2.22 15.36
C LEU A 166 -1.57 -2.40 16.11
N GLY A 167 -1.53 -3.31 17.08
CA GLY A 167 -0.35 -3.55 17.91
C GLY A 167 -0.24 -2.65 19.13
N GLY A 168 0.96 -2.21 19.46
CA GLY A 168 1.23 -1.41 20.66
C GLY A 168 0.74 0.03 20.54
N GLU A 169 1.31 0.76 19.63
CA GLU A 169 0.98 2.15 19.31
C GLU A 169 0.67 2.26 17.83
N ALA A 170 -0.25 3.17 17.48
CA ALA A 170 -0.56 3.45 16.08
C ALA A 170 -0.92 4.92 15.91
N ILE A 171 -0.67 5.46 14.74
CA ILE A 171 -0.95 6.85 14.38
C ILE A 171 -2.01 6.85 13.29
N VAL A 172 -3.16 7.44 13.59
CA VAL A 172 -4.26 7.59 12.64
C VAL A 172 -4.15 8.95 12.01
N LEU A 173 -4.13 8.98 10.69
CA LEU A 173 -4.11 10.19 9.88
C LEU A 173 -5.49 10.46 9.29
N THR A 174 -5.66 11.67 8.78
CA THR A 174 -6.80 12.03 7.93
C THR A 174 -6.95 11.03 6.78
N GLU A 175 -8.15 10.92 6.21
CA GLU A 175 -8.49 9.99 5.13
C GLU A 175 -8.33 8.50 5.50
N GLY A 176 -8.27 8.19 6.80
CA GLY A 176 -8.25 6.82 7.30
C GLY A 176 -6.92 6.07 7.14
N THR A 177 -5.86 6.76 6.72
CA THR A 177 -4.51 6.18 6.68
C THR A 177 -4.01 5.89 8.09
N VAL A 178 -3.36 4.76 8.29
CA VAL A 178 -2.85 4.35 9.60
C VAL A 178 -1.37 3.98 9.50
N LEU A 179 -0.54 4.53 10.39
CA LEU A 179 0.81 4.05 10.63
C LEU A 179 0.76 3.09 11.81
N TYR A 180 1.15 1.84 11.60
CA TYR A 180 1.03 0.80 12.62
C TYR A 180 2.21 -0.19 12.60
N ALA A 181 2.43 -0.87 13.72
CA ALA A 181 3.33 -2.01 13.79
C ALA A 181 2.54 -3.31 13.66
N VAL A 182 3.19 -4.38 13.18
CA VAL A 182 2.56 -5.71 13.15
C VAL A 182 2.16 -6.10 14.57
N PRO A 183 0.87 -6.35 14.85
CA PRO A 183 0.43 -6.82 16.14
C PRO A 183 0.88 -8.27 16.38
N GLU A 184 1.01 -8.66 17.65
CA GLU A 184 1.35 -10.05 17.99
C GLU A 184 0.21 -11.03 17.70
N ASN A 185 -1.02 -10.56 17.78
CA ASN A 185 -2.23 -11.35 17.63
C ASN A 185 -3.29 -10.63 16.79
N GLY A 186 -4.25 -11.39 16.26
CA GLY A 186 -5.40 -10.84 15.56
C GLY A 186 -5.28 -10.86 14.03
N PRO A 187 -6.24 -10.26 13.31
CA PRO A 187 -6.34 -10.36 11.86
C PRO A 187 -5.18 -9.69 11.11
N LEU A 188 -4.43 -8.81 11.76
CA LEU A 188 -3.28 -8.10 11.18
C LEU A 188 -1.93 -8.66 11.65
N ALA A 189 -1.91 -9.74 12.42
CA ALA A 189 -0.70 -10.40 12.95
C ALA A 189 0.02 -11.24 11.88
N ASP A 190 0.23 -10.66 10.70
CA ASP A 190 0.90 -11.30 9.58
C ASP A 190 1.95 -10.35 9.00
N THR A 191 3.21 -10.76 9.09
CA THR A 191 4.33 -9.95 8.60
C THR A 191 4.35 -9.82 7.08
N SER A 192 3.71 -10.72 6.34
CA SER A 192 3.62 -10.65 4.87
C SER A 192 2.52 -9.72 4.38
N PHE A 193 1.53 -9.43 5.24
CA PHE A 193 0.38 -8.60 4.91
C PHE A 193 0.58 -7.16 5.41
N VAL A 194 0.34 -6.19 4.56
CA VAL A 194 0.23 -4.78 4.93
C VAL A 194 -1.19 -4.33 4.66
N LEU A 195 -1.81 -3.71 5.67
CA LEU A 195 -3.16 -3.19 5.56
C LEU A 195 -3.24 -2.20 4.40
N PRO A 196 -4.18 -2.40 3.46
CA PRO A 196 -4.35 -1.48 2.34
C PRO A 196 -4.55 -0.03 2.79
N GLY A 197 -3.92 0.90 2.08
CA GLY A 197 -4.00 2.31 2.44
C GLY A 197 -3.29 2.70 3.73
N SER A 198 -2.36 1.87 4.24
CA SER A 198 -1.66 2.12 5.51
C SER A 198 -0.16 1.94 5.37
N VAL A 199 0.56 2.36 6.38
CA VAL A 199 2.02 2.27 6.46
C VAL A 199 2.39 1.38 7.64
N GLN A 200 3.07 0.29 7.35
CA GLN A 200 3.62 -0.59 8.38
C GLN A 200 5.01 -0.11 8.77
N VAL A 201 5.18 0.17 10.05
CA VAL A 201 6.40 0.72 10.66
C VAL A 201 6.98 -0.31 11.63
N PRO A 202 8.29 -0.50 11.73
CA PRO A 202 8.90 -1.33 12.78
C PRO A 202 8.45 -0.85 14.17
N SER A 203 8.13 -1.79 15.08
CA SER A 203 7.57 -1.47 16.39
C SER A 203 8.48 -0.57 17.23
N SER A 204 9.80 -0.76 17.15
CA SER A 204 10.80 0.08 17.83
C SER A 204 10.76 1.53 17.35
N ASP A 205 10.58 1.72 16.04
CA ASP A 205 10.53 3.04 15.43
C ASP A 205 9.21 3.74 15.74
N LEU A 206 8.10 3.01 15.63
CA LEU A 206 6.77 3.55 15.93
C LEU A 206 6.67 4.00 17.39
N LYS A 207 7.21 3.20 18.33
CA LYS A 207 7.29 3.55 19.77
C LYS A 207 8.11 4.81 20.00
N ALA A 208 9.23 4.96 19.31
CA ALA A 208 10.06 6.15 19.41
C ALA A 208 9.39 7.39 18.79
N LEU A 209 8.61 7.20 17.73
CA LEU A 209 7.83 8.27 17.09
C LEU A 209 6.68 8.73 17.98
N ALA A 210 5.91 7.82 18.55
CA ALA A 210 4.66 8.12 19.25
C ALA A 210 4.83 9.14 20.38
N SER A 211 6.02 9.20 21.00
CA SER A 211 6.33 10.20 22.03
C SER A 211 6.46 11.64 21.48
N ASN A 212 6.72 11.79 20.19
CA ASN A 212 6.95 13.09 19.54
C ASN A 212 5.79 13.52 18.65
N ILE A 213 4.92 12.58 18.29
CA ILE A 213 3.77 12.83 17.41
C ILE A 213 2.61 13.41 18.21
N LYS A 214 1.99 14.44 17.64
CA LYS A 214 0.81 15.09 18.22
C LYS A 214 -0.28 15.24 17.18
N PRO A 215 -1.56 15.23 17.58
CA PRO A 215 -2.65 15.62 16.69
C PRO A 215 -2.37 17.00 16.04
N GLY A 216 -2.69 17.13 14.78
CA GLY A 216 -2.42 18.33 13.97
C GLY A 216 -1.06 18.34 13.27
N MET A 217 -0.17 17.39 13.52
CA MET A 217 1.13 17.29 12.85
C MET A 217 0.97 16.84 11.40
N SER A 218 1.70 17.48 10.48
CA SER A 218 1.69 17.16 9.06
C SER A 218 2.48 15.87 8.75
N VAL A 219 1.97 15.12 7.80
CA VAL A 219 2.61 13.93 7.22
C VAL A 219 2.54 14.03 5.71
N TYR A 220 3.68 14.15 5.06
CA TYR A 220 3.80 14.31 3.62
C TYR A 220 4.10 12.98 2.94
N PHE A 221 3.30 12.61 1.94
CA PHE A 221 3.53 11.44 1.09
C PHE A 221 3.98 11.91 -0.29
N TYR A 222 5.16 11.48 -0.72
CA TYR A 222 5.76 11.89 -1.99
C TYR A 222 6.54 10.72 -2.64
N ARG A 223 6.93 10.89 -3.90
CA ARG A 223 7.76 9.95 -4.67
C ARG A 223 9.17 10.46 -4.87
#